data_2ec29e083430101a783b0b60ae25a9be
#
_entry.id   2ec29e083430101a783b0b60ae25a9be
#
_cell.length_a   1.000
_cell.length_b   1.000
_cell.length_c   1.000
_cell.angle_alpha   90.00
_cell.angle_beta   90.00
_cell.angle_gamma   90.00
#
_symmetry.space_group_name_H-M   'P 1'
#
loop_
_entity.id
_entity.type
_entity.pdbx_description
1 polymer ?
#
loop_
_entity_poly.entity_id
_entity_poly.type
_entity_poly.pdbx_seq_one_letter_code
_entity_poly.pdbx_strand_id
1 'polypeptide(L)'
;MARVACLIVALASALAPNRWDAPPHTSRELQRALGACPTADAACALLQERAHDGNEVNVAATLVRAAREGASRKTLRYLYGACRASAGRMAPRQLANAARALRLADDDETAEREAALVAVCACVAMTPPSEWTNAREVAICAELKFRAPHANA
;
A
#
# COMPACT_ATOMS: atom_id res chain seq x y z
N MET A 1 2.35 -4.93 24.41
CA MET A 1 2.56 -6.02 23.43
C MET A 1 2.19 -5.60 22.02
N ALA A 2 1.01 -5.02 21.74
CA ALA A 2 0.62 -4.58 20.38
C ALA A 2 1.56 -3.55 19.74
N ARG A 3 2.11 -2.60 20.50
CA ARG A 3 3.09 -1.61 20.01
C ARG A 3 4.41 -2.24 19.56
N VAL A 4 4.85 -3.29 20.24
CA VAL A 4 6.07 -4.02 19.90
C VAL A 4 5.86 -4.86 18.63
N ALA A 5 4.70 -5.49 18.48
CA ALA A 5 4.35 -6.25 17.27
C ALA A 5 4.25 -5.35 16.03
N CYS A 6 3.65 -4.16 16.14
CA CYS A 6 3.64 -3.16 15.06
C CYS A 6 5.05 -2.68 14.68
N LEU A 7 5.91 -2.47 15.68
CA LEU A 7 7.29 -2.05 15.43
C LEU A 7 8.11 -3.16 14.74
N ILE A 8 7.90 -4.40 15.12
CA ILE A 8 8.57 -5.57 14.50
C ILE A 8 8.11 -5.75 13.06
N VAL A 9 6.82 -5.59 12.76
CA VAL A 9 6.29 -5.67 11.39
C VAL A 9 6.83 -4.53 10.52
N ALA A 10 6.89 -3.31 11.05
CA ALA A 10 7.46 -2.16 10.35
C ALA A 10 8.98 -2.31 10.11
N LEU A 11 9.72 -2.82 11.10
CA LEU A 11 11.15 -3.11 10.98
C LEU A 11 11.43 -4.29 10.02
N ALA A 12 10.63 -5.35 10.05
CA ALA A 12 10.77 -6.46 9.13
C ALA A 12 10.50 -6.04 7.68
N SER A 13 9.54 -5.14 7.45
CA SER A 13 9.28 -4.56 6.12
C SER A 13 10.42 -3.64 5.66
N ALA A 14 11.12 -2.97 6.58
CA ALA A 14 12.26 -2.11 6.26
C ALA A 14 13.57 -2.90 6.00
N LEU A 15 13.67 -4.12 6.52
CA LEU A 15 14.87 -4.98 6.39
C LEU A 15 14.75 -6.04 5.28
N ALA A 16 13.57 -6.25 4.70
CA ALA A 16 13.42 -7.14 3.56
C ALA A 16 14.16 -6.59 2.34
N PRO A 17 14.86 -7.44 1.56
CA PRO A 17 15.50 -7.00 0.33
C PRO A 17 14.45 -6.34 -0.57
N ASN A 18 14.74 -5.09 -0.94
CA ASN A 18 13.75 -4.14 -1.37
C ASN A 18 13.46 -4.31 -2.86
N ARG A 19 12.38 -5.06 -3.14
CA ARG A 19 11.90 -5.31 -4.50
C ARG A 19 11.34 -4.05 -5.19
N TRP A 20 10.99 -3.02 -4.39
CA TRP A 20 10.31 -1.81 -4.85
C TRP A 20 11.19 -0.59 -4.65
N ASP A 21 12.38 -0.60 -5.28
CA ASP A 21 13.49 0.31 -5.02
C ASP A 21 13.95 1.07 -6.27
N ALA A 22 13.17 0.98 -7.33
CA ALA A 22 13.54 1.56 -8.59
C ALA A 22 13.68 3.10 -8.51
N PRO A 23 14.66 3.67 -9.18
CA PRO A 23 14.85 5.11 -9.21
C PRO A 23 13.65 5.81 -9.89
N PRO A 24 13.40 7.10 -9.57
CA PRO A 24 12.20 7.82 -9.99
C PRO A 24 11.96 7.89 -11.51
N HIS A 25 13.01 7.87 -12.33
CA HIS A 25 12.85 7.89 -13.78
C HIS A 25 12.29 6.55 -14.29
N THR A 26 12.84 5.43 -13.84
CA THR A 26 12.40 4.09 -14.20
C THR A 26 10.97 3.83 -13.74
N SER A 27 10.66 4.18 -12.50
CA SER A 27 9.31 4.02 -11.96
C SER A 27 8.27 4.89 -12.67
N ARG A 28 8.64 6.06 -13.19
CA ARG A 28 7.75 6.91 -14.01
C ARG A 28 7.46 6.30 -15.37
N GLU A 29 8.44 5.66 -16.00
CA GLU A 29 8.23 4.92 -17.24
C GLU A 29 7.28 3.74 -17.03
N LEU A 30 7.52 2.96 -15.97
CA LEU A 30 6.61 1.90 -15.58
C LEU A 30 5.20 2.45 -15.29
N GLN A 31 5.08 3.56 -14.58
CA GLN A 31 3.77 4.17 -14.29
C GLN A 31 2.99 4.54 -15.54
N ARG A 32 3.64 5.04 -16.59
CA ARG A 32 2.99 5.30 -17.89
C ARG A 32 2.51 4.02 -18.54
N ALA A 33 3.34 2.97 -18.52
CA ALA A 33 2.97 1.66 -19.06
C ALA A 33 1.80 1.02 -18.31
N LEU A 34 1.79 1.10 -16.97
CA LEU A 34 0.69 0.64 -16.13
C LEU A 34 -0.62 1.39 -16.43
N GLY A 35 -0.52 2.72 -16.64
CA GLY A 35 -1.65 3.55 -17.05
C GLY A 35 -2.24 3.20 -18.41
N ALA A 36 -1.43 2.70 -19.33
CA ALA A 36 -1.85 2.28 -20.67
C ALA A 36 -2.49 0.88 -20.71
N CYS A 37 -2.37 0.08 -19.65
CA CYS A 37 -3.00 -1.23 -19.57
C CYS A 37 -4.53 -1.12 -19.61
N PRO A 38 -5.24 -2.02 -20.31
CA PRO A 38 -6.69 -1.94 -20.46
C PRO A 38 -7.44 -2.24 -19.17
N THR A 39 -6.90 -3.07 -18.30
CA THR A 39 -7.53 -3.50 -17.04
C THR A 39 -6.54 -3.45 -15.86
N ALA A 40 -7.08 -3.45 -14.63
CA ALA A 40 -6.27 -3.55 -13.43
C ALA A 40 -5.49 -4.89 -13.37
N ASP A 41 -6.09 -5.98 -13.83
CA ASP A 41 -5.41 -7.28 -13.89
C ASP A 41 -4.20 -7.25 -14.83
N ALA A 42 -4.34 -6.63 -16.00
CA ALA A 42 -3.24 -6.46 -16.96
C ALA A 42 -2.14 -5.53 -16.37
N ALA A 43 -2.51 -4.46 -15.71
CA ALA A 43 -1.57 -3.59 -15.02
C ALA A 43 -0.82 -4.33 -13.92
N CYS A 44 -1.50 -5.16 -13.14
CA CYS A 44 -0.86 -5.97 -12.10
C CYS A 44 0.10 -7.01 -12.69
N ALA A 45 -0.27 -7.65 -13.79
CA ALA A 45 0.62 -8.60 -14.48
C ALA A 45 1.90 -7.91 -14.95
N LEU A 46 1.79 -6.73 -15.56
CA LEU A 46 2.95 -5.91 -15.96
C LEU A 46 3.79 -5.47 -14.75
N LEU A 47 3.16 -5.09 -13.66
CA LEU A 47 3.86 -4.73 -12.42
C LEU A 47 4.63 -5.93 -11.84
N GLN A 48 4.06 -7.14 -11.93
CA GLN A 48 4.75 -8.37 -11.50
C GLN A 48 5.97 -8.67 -12.38
N GLU A 49 5.82 -8.57 -13.69
CA GLU A 49 6.88 -8.82 -14.67
C GLU A 49 8.04 -7.82 -14.49
N ARG A 50 7.70 -6.55 -14.27
CA ARG A 50 8.65 -5.44 -14.16
C ARG A 50 8.81 -4.94 -12.71
N ALA A 51 8.72 -5.82 -11.74
CA ALA A 51 8.80 -5.45 -10.32
C ALA A 51 10.11 -4.73 -9.95
N HIS A 52 11.22 -5.05 -10.63
CA HIS A 52 12.52 -4.40 -10.47
C HIS A 52 12.55 -2.94 -10.94
N ASP A 53 11.63 -2.55 -11.82
CA ASP A 53 11.45 -1.18 -12.31
C ASP A 53 10.47 -0.37 -11.44
N GLY A 54 9.82 -1.01 -10.47
CA GLY A 54 8.77 -0.44 -9.66
C GLY A 54 9.23 0.12 -8.31
N ASN A 55 8.43 1.03 -7.78
CA ASN A 55 8.55 1.53 -6.43
C ASN A 55 7.17 1.60 -5.74
N GLU A 56 7.14 2.10 -4.51
CA GLU A 56 5.93 2.24 -3.69
C GLU A 56 4.82 3.05 -4.36
N VAL A 57 5.15 3.99 -5.24
CA VAL A 57 4.17 4.80 -5.99
C VAL A 57 3.41 3.93 -6.98
N ASN A 58 4.13 3.05 -7.71
CA ASN A 58 3.53 2.13 -8.67
C ASN A 58 2.61 1.13 -7.97
N VAL A 59 3.03 0.61 -6.82
CA VAL A 59 2.23 -0.32 -6.00
C VAL A 59 0.94 0.36 -5.53
N ALA A 60 1.04 1.53 -4.92
CA ALA A 60 -0.12 2.27 -4.41
C ALA A 60 -1.10 2.64 -5.53
N ALA A 61 -0.61 3.12 -6.67
CA ALA A 61 -1.44 3.48 -7.81
C ALA A 61 -2.18 2.28 -8.41
N THR A 62 -1.48 1.14 -8.58
CA THR A 62 -2.08 -0.09 -9.11
C THR A 62 -3.10 -0.67 -8.13
N LEU A 63 -2.83 -0.63 -6.83
CA LEU A 63 -3.78 -1.06 -5.80
C LEU A 63 -5.06 -0.21 -5.81
N VAL A 64 -4.94 1.12 -5.90
CA VAL A 64 -6.11 2.02 -6.03
C VAL A 64 -6.95 1.67 -7.25
N ARG A 65 -6.30 1.43 -8.38
CA ARG A 65 -6.98 1.04 -9.61
C ARG A 65 -7.69 -0.30 -9.46
N ALA A 66 -7.00 -1.31 -8.92
CA ALA A 66 -7.55 -2.63 -8.70
C ALA A 66 -8.79 -2.63 -7.79
N ALA A 67 -8.76 -1.87 -6.71
CA ALA A 67 -9.90 -1.73 -5.80
C ALA A 67 -11.10 -1.01 -6.46
N ARG A 68 -10.85 -0.08 -7.38
CA ARG A 68 -11.91 0.66 -8.09
C ARG A 68 -12.54 -0.12 -9.24
N GLU A 69 -11.76 -0.91 -9.95
CA GLU A 69 -12.22 -1.68 -11.12
C GLU A 69 -12.76 -3.06 -10.72
N GLY A 70 -12.58 -3.51 -9.47
CA GLY A 70 -12.97 -4.84 -9.03
C GLY A 70 -12.08 -5.91 -9.65
N ALA A 71 -10.76 -5.79 -9.47
CA ALA A 71 -9.78 -6.73 -10.01
C ALA A 71 -9.94 -8.15 -9.44
N SER A 72 -9.34 -9.12 -10.13
CA SER A 72 -9.39 -10.52 -9.72
C SER A 72 -8.76 -10.73 -8.34
N ARG A 73 -9.23 -11.76 -7.63
CA ARG A 73 -8.72 -12.17 -6.32
C ARG A 73 -7.21 -12.38 -6.31
N LYS A 74 -6.66 -12.99 -7.36
CA LYS A 74 -5.22 -13.20 -7.53
C LYS A 74 -4.46 -11.89 -7.57
N THR A 75 -4.98 -10.90 -8.32
CA THR A 75 -4.42 -9.56 -8.42
C THR A 75 -4.44 -8.84 -7.07
N LEU A 76 -5.57 -8.84 -6.39
CA LEU A 76 -5.71 -8.20 -5.08
C LEU A 76 -4.76 -8.81 -4.05
N ARG A 77 -4.68 -10.13 -3.97
CA ARG A 77 -3.75 -10.83 -3.07
C ARG A 77 -2.29 -10.40 -3.31
N TYR A 78 -1.86 -10.37 -4.57
CA TYR A 78 -0.51 -9.92 -4.91
C TYR A 78 -0.26 -8.47 -4.48
N LEU A 79 -1.21 -7.58 -4.78
CA LEU A 79 -1.09 -6.16 -4.44
C LEU A 79 -1.11 -5.90 -2.94
N TYR A 80 -1.84 -6.69 -2.14
CA TYR A 80 -1.79 -6.61 -0.68
C TYR A 80 -0.40 -6.97 -0.16
N GLY A 81 0.21 -8.03 -0.68
CA GLY A 81 1.59 -8.41 -0.36
C GLY A 81 2.60 -7.32 -0.74
N ALA A 82 2.48 -6.77 -1.95
CA ALA A 82 3.34 -5.68 -2.44
C ALA A 82 3.15 -4.38 -1.62
N CYS A 83 1.91 -4.04 -1.28
CA CYS A 83 1.59 -2.90 -0.42
C CYS A 83 2.22 -3.05 0.97
N ARG A 84 2.05 -4.22 1.60
CA ARG A 84 2.66 -4.52 2.89
C ARG A 84 4.19 -4.39 2.84
N ALA A 85 4.83 -4.91 1.79
CA ALA A 85 6.29 -4.87 1.63
C ALA A 85 6.83 -3.46 1.38
N SER A 86 6.04 -2.57 0.77
CA SER A 86 6.46 -1.21 0.40
C SER A 86 5.95 -0.12 1.34
N ALA A 87 5.07 -0.43 2.30
CA ALA A 87 4.42 0.55 3.18
C ALA A 87 5.41 1.46 3.91
N GLY A 88 6.53 0.91 4.39
CA GLY A 88 7.56 1.69 5.13
C GLY A 88 8.26 2.79 4.32
N ARG A 89 8.07 2.81 3.00
CA ARG A 89 8.64 3.83 2.09
C ARG A 89 7.61 4.73 1.46
N MET A 90 6.35 4.45 1.70
CA MET A 90 5.26 5.27 1.18
C MET A 90 5.27 6.64 1.85
N ALA A 91 5.28 7.70 1.05
CA ALA A 91 4.99 9.04 1.53
C ALA A 91 3.53 9.16 1.99
N PRO A 92 3.15 10.19 2.76
CA PRO A 92 1.78 10.35 3.29
C PRO A 92 0.68 10.16 2.25
N ARG A 93 0.88 10.69 1.04
CA ARG A 93 -0.09 10.57 -0.06
C ARG A 93 -0.31 9.11 -0.49
N GLN A 94 0.77 8.33 -0.60
CA GLN A 94 0.69 6.92 -0.97
C GLN A 94 0.05 6.11 0.16
N LEU A 95 0.39 6.39 1.42
CA LEU A 95 -0.23 5.75 2.58
C LEU A 95 -1.75 6.00 2.61
N ALA A 96 -2.18 7.24 2.40
CA ALA A 96 -3.60 7.58 2.34
C ALA A 96 -4.33 6.86 1.20
N ASN A 97 -3.72 6.80 0.02
CA ASN A 97 -4.29 6.11 -1.14
C ASN A 97 -4.37 4.59 -0.92
N ALA A 98 -3.31 3.98 -0.39
CA ALA A 98 -3.30 2.56 -0.07
C ALA A 98 -4.35 2.20 0.98
N ALA A 99 -4.45 2.98 2.04
CA ALA A 99 -5.44 2.79 3.08
C ALA A 99 -6.88 2.85 2.54
N ARG A 100 -7.16 3.83 1.69
CA ARG A 100 -8.46 3.96 1.04
C ARG A 100 -8.76 2.77 0.14
N ALA A 101 -7.80 2.32 -0.66
CA ALA A 101 -7.96 1.18 -1.54
C ALA A 101 -8.24 -0.11 -0.77
N LEU A 102 -7.48 -0.36 0.31
CA LEU A 102 -7.67 -1.53 1.20
C LEU A 102 -9.05 -1.54 1.87
N ARG A 103 -9.66 -0.39 2.07
CA ARG A 103 -11.02 -0.28 2.63
C ARG A 103 -12.12 -0.43 1.59
N LEU A 104 -11.85 -0.06 0.35
CA LEU A 104 -12.82 -0.12 -0.75
C LEU A 104 -12.86 -1.50 -1.40
N ALA A 105 -11.80 -2.28 -1.28
CA ALA A 105 -11.74 -3.61 -1.84
C ALA A 105 -12.78 -4.52 -1.16
N ASP A 106 -13.71 -5.02 -1.96
CA ASP A 106 -14.74 -5.97 -1.55
C ASP A 106 -14.33 -7.35 -2.05
N ASP A 107 -13.61 -8.08 -1.21
CA ASP A 107 -13.05 -9.39 -1.53
C ASP A 107 -12.97 -10.29 -0.30
N ASP A 108 -12.77 -11.58 -0.55
CA ASP A 108 -12.65 -12.63 0.48
C ASP A 108 -11.23 -12.77 1.06
N GLU A 109 -10.27 -11.98 0.57
CA GLU A 109 -8.86 -12.04 1.01
C GLU A 109 -8.62 -11.23 2.30
N THR A 110 -9.45 -11.46 3.30
CA THR A 110 -9.50 -10.65 4.53
C THR A 110 -8.18 -10.67 5.30
N ALA A 111 -7.50 -11.81 5.41
CA ALA A 111 -6.28 -11.94 6.18
C ALA A 111 -5.11 -11.15 5.55
N GLU A 112 -4.91 -11.26 4.24
CA GLU A 112 -3.87 -10.55 3.51
C GLU A 112 -4.15 -9.04 3.46
N ARG A 113 -5.42 -8.67 3.25
CA ARG A 113 -5.87 -7.29 3.28
C ARG A 113 -5.66 -6.65 4.65
N GLU A 114 -6.03 -7.34 5.72
CA GLU A 114 -5.83 -6.88 7.10
C GLU A 114 -4.34 -6.74 7.42
N ALA A 115 -3.49 -7.68 7.01
CA ALA A 115 -2.05 -7.58 7.20
C ALA A 115 -1.45 -6.36 6.49
N ALA A 116 -1.91 -6.05 5.27
CA ALA A 116 -1.52 -4.85 4.54
C ALA A 116 -2.03 -3.58 5.24
N LEU A 117 -3.28 -3.58 5.71
CA LEU A 117 -3.87 -2.45 6.43
C LEU A 117 -3.14 -2.17 7.74
N VAL A 118 -2.77 -3.20 8.52
CA VAL A 118 -1.97 -3.07 9.74
C VAL A 118 -0.62 -2.42 9.43
N ALA A 119 0.07 -2.85 8.37
CA ALA A 119 1.35 -2.28 7.96
C ALA A 119 1.21 -0.80 7.58
N VAL A 120 0.19 -0.44 6.80
CA VAL A 120 -0.10 0.95 6.40
C VAL A 120 -0.44 1.80 7.62
N CYS A 121 -1.30 1.32 8.53
CA CYS A 121 -1.66 2.02 9.76
C CYS A 121 -0.45 2.25 10.68
N ALA A 122 0.46 1.28 10.78
CA ALA A 122 1.70 1.44 11.55
C ALA A 122 2.56 2.57 10.98
N CYS A 123 2.73 2.62 9.64
CA CYS A 123 3.47 3.68 8.97
C CYS A 123 2.80 5.05 9.15
N VAL A 124 1.47 5.12 9.05
CA VAL A 124 0.70 6.34 9.32
C VAL A 124 0.94 6.85 10.75
N ALA A 125 0.94 5.93 11.73
CA ALA A 125 1.16 6.29 13.13
C ALA A 125 2.58 6.82 13.40
N MET A 126 3.55 6.40 12.61
CA MET A 126 4.95 6.83 12.70
C MET A 126 5.24 8.11 11.91
N THR A 127 4.39 8.49 10.98
CA THR A 127 4.56 9.69 10.15
C THR A 127 4.22 10.94 10.98
N PRO A 128 5.14 11.92 11.09
CA PRO A 128 4.89 13.15 11.82
C PRO A 128 3.71 13.94 11.22
N PRO A 129 2.89 14.62 12.02
CA PRO A 129 1.79 15.45 11.51
C PRO A 129 2.24 16.53 10.52
N SER A 130 3.47 17.04 10.65
CA SER A 130 4.05 18.05 9.77
C SER A 130 4.29 17.57 8.32
N GLU A 131 4.34 16.27 8.09
CA GLU A 131 4.51 15.69 6.76
C GLU A 131 3.19 15.55 5.99
N TRP A 132 2.05 15.72 6.67
CA TRP A 132 0.72 15.67 6.05
C TRP A 132 0.38 17.02 5.45
N THR A 133 0.42 17.12 4.12
CA THR A 133 0.24 18.37 3.38
C THR A 133 -1.20 18.64 2.94
N ASN A 134 -2.10 17.67 3.06
CA ASN A 134 -3.46 17.73 2.55
C ASN A 134 -4.46 17.33 3.64
N ALA A 135 -5.44 18.20 3.95
CA ALA A 135 -6.48 17.93 4.94
C ALA A 135 -7.27 16.63 4.67
N ARG A 136 -7.44 16.24 3.39
CA ARG A 136 -8.09 14.98 3.01
C ARG A 136 -7.25 13.76 3.40
N GLU A 137 -5.93 13.84 3.22
CA GLU A 137 -4.99 12.78 3.65
C GLU A 137 -5.03 12.64 5.16
N VAL A 138 -5.01 13.76 5.87
CA VAL A 138 -5.12 13.80 7.34
C VAL A 138 -6.44 13.17 7.80
N ALA A 139 -7.56 13.50 7.16
CA ALA A 139 -8.87 12.94 7.52
C ALA A 139 -8.94 11.43 7.31
N ILE A 140 -8.43 10.92 6.16
CA ILE A 140 -8.36 9.48 5.88
C ILE A 140 -7.50 8.77 6.94
N CYS A 141 -6.38 9.34 7.30
CA CYS A 141 -5.49 8.77 8.30
C CYS A 141 -6.04 8.86 9.72
N ALA A 142 -6.77 9.92 10.06
CA ALA A 142 -7.48 10.03 11.32
C ALA A 142 -8.56 8.93 11.45
N GLU A 143 -9.34 8.69 10.41
CA GLU A 143 -10.31 7.58 10.37
C GLU A 143 -9.64 6.21 10.59
N LEU A 144 -8.46 6.01 10.01
CA LEU A 144 -7.70 4.77 10.18
C LEU A 144 -7.17 4.59 11.59
N LYS A 145 -6.67 5.66 12.22
CA LYS A 145 -6.25 5.64 13.63
C LYS A 145 -7.42 5.33 14.57
N PHE A 146 -8.62 5.79 14.24
CA PHE A 146 -9.83 5.55 15.04
C PHE A 146 -10.37 4.11 14.89
N ARG A 147 -10.14 3.47 13.75
CA ARG A 147 -10.59 2.10 13.44
C ARG A 147 -9.53 1.02 13.63
N ALA A 148 -8.27 1.40 13.90
CA ALA A 148 -7.31 0.43 14.39
C ALA A 148 -7.92 -0.23 15.63
N PRO A 149 -8.09 -1.56 15.66
CA PRO A 149 -8.67 -2.21 16.81
C PRO A 149 -7.85 -1.75 17.99
N HIS A 150 -8.53 -1.14 18.98
CA HIS A 150 -7.96 -1.05 20.30
C HIS A 150 -7.60 -2.49 20.64
N ALA A 151 -6.33 -2.83 20.54
CA ALA A 151 -5.83 -4.05 21.08
C ALA A 151 -6.18 -3.95 22.57
N ASN A 152 -7.36 -4.49 22.89
CA ASN A 152 -7.78 -4.61 24.27
C ASN A 152 -6.69 -5.34 25.01
N ALA A 153 -6.24 -4.67 26.01
CA ALA A 153 -5.31 -5.12 27.01
C ALA A 153 -5.63 -6.54 27.50
#